data_9ea1240ea99d2a7a8e38635ea5d2ba66
#
_entry.id   9ea1240ea99d2a7a8e38635ea5d2ba66
#
_cell.length_a   1.000
_cell.length_b   1.000
_cell.length_c   1.000
_cell.angle_alpha   90.00
_cell.angle_beta   90.00
_cell.angle_gamma   90.00
#
_symmetry.space_group_name_H-M   'P 1'
#
loop_
_entity.id
_entity.type
_entity.pdbx_description
1 polymer ?
#
loop_
_entity_poly.entity_id
_entity_poly.type
_entity_poly.pdbx_seq_one_letter_code
_entity_poly.pdbx_strand_id
1 'polypeptide(L)'
;MRNRLTLEEIEQIKNNEWVILSTSKNNIPRAIVVIPSRVESDKIILSNIQMNKSIENINDNSNCFINVYIKEQNDKQIKIKCAAQVYSDGKLYDEIKDFEETNNLPEDLKVRSIIVANIKSVETSEG
;
A
#
# COMPACT_ATOMS: atom_id res chain seq x y z
N MET A 1 20.99 2.36 0.04
CA MET A 1 19.60 1.92 -0.15
C MET A 1 18.93 2.74 -1.22
N ARG A 2 18.16 2.11 -2.05
CA ARG A 2 17.42 2.80 -3.10
C ARG A 2 16.04 3.22 -2.60
N ASN A 3 15.45 4.18 -3.30
CA ASN A 3 14.14 4.74 -2.94
C ASN A 3 13.08 4.53 -4.03
N ARG A 4 13.32 3.61 -4.95
CA ARG A 4 12.39 3.30 -6.04
C ARG A 4 12.35 1.80 -6.28
N LEU A 5 11.19 1.33 -6.73
CA LEU A 5 11.03 -0.05 -7.20
C LEU A 5 11.56 -0.17 -8.62
N THR A 6 12.14 -1.32 -8.93
CA THR A 6 12.47 -1.67 -10.31
C THR A 6 11.21 -2.11 -11.05
N LEU A 7 11.26 -2.14 -12.37
CA LEU A 7 10.14 -2.65 -13.18
C LEU A 7 9.80 -4.09 -12.82
N GLU A 8 10.82 -4.91 -12.58
CA GLU A 8 10.62 -6.29 -12.14
C GLU A 8 9.87 -6.37 -10.81
N GLU A 9 10.27 -5.55 -9.85
CA GLU A 9 9.61 -5.53 -8.55
C GLU A 9 8.16 -5.08 -8.64
N ILE A 10 7.88 -4.07 -9.47
CA ILE A 10 6.51 -3.61 -9.72
C ILE A 10 5.65 -4.78 -10.23
N GLU A 11 6.16 -5.53 -11.21
CA GLU A 11 5.44 -6.69 -11.74
C GLU A 11 5.27 -7.79 -10.69
N GLN A 12 6.29 -8.04 -9.89
CA GLN A 12 6.22 -9.03 -8.81
C GLN A 12 5.14 -8.66 -7.79
N ILE A 13 5.06 -7.39 -7.42
CA ILE A 13 4.05 -6.93 -6.46
C ILE A 13 2.65 -7.06 -7.05
N LYS A 14 2.47 -6.66 -8.31
CA LYS A 14 1.19 -6.79 -9.00
C LYS A 14 0.74 -8.25 -9.10
N ASN A 15 1.66 -9.15 -9.44
CA ASN A 15 1.36 -10.57 -9.58
C ASN A 15 1.10 -11.25 -8.25
N ASN A 16 1.63 -10.71 -7.16
CA ASN A 16 1.42 -11.27 -5.82
C ASN A 16 0.02 -10.99 -5.27
N GLU A 17 -0.68 -10.03 -5.83
CA GLU A 17 -2.06 -9.63 -5.51
C GLU A 17 -2.23 -8.88 -4.19
N TRP A 18 -1.49 -9.24 -3.13
CA TRP A 18 -1.66 -8.61 -1.82
C TRP A 18 -0.31 -8.23 -1.21
N VAL A 19 -0.37 -7.27 -0.31
CA VAL A 19 0.79 -6.82 0.46
C VAL A 19 0.38 -6.70 1.93
N ILE A 20 1.37 -6.56 2.82
CA ILE A 20 1.11 -6.31 4.24
C ILE A 20 1.46 -4.86 4.52
N LEU A 21 0.47 -4.12 5.01
CA LEU A 21 0.64 -2.73 5.45
C LEU A 21 0.79 -2.70 6.96
N SER A 22 1.91 -2.17 7.43
CA SER A 22 2.17 -1.99 8.86
C SER A 22 2.19 -0.51 9.21
N THR A 23 1.40 -0.13 10.20
CA THR A 23 1.27 1.22 10.71
C THR A 23 1.45 1.20 12.23
N SER A 24 1.65 2.35 12.84
CA SER A 24 1.74 2.41 14.30
C SER A 24 1.18 3.72 14.84
N LYS A 25 0.71 3.67 16.08
CA LYS A 25 0.28 4.83 16.85
C LYS A 25 0.62 4.56 18.32
N ASN A 26 1.24 5.55 18.98
CA ASN A 26 1.66 5.40 20.39
C ASN A 26 2.52 4.16 20.63
N ASN A 27 3.42 3.87 19.68
CA ASN A 27 4.30 2.70 19.71
C ASN A 27 3.57 1.34 19.65
N ILE A 28 2.29 1.34 19.28
CA ILE A 28 1.53 0.11 19.10
C ILE A 28 1.44 -0.19 17.61
N PRO A 29 2.07 -1.28 17.15
CA PRO A 29 2.04 -1.64 15.72
C PRO A 29 0.73 -2.32 15.34
N ARG A 30 0.38 -2.18 14.06
CA ARG A 30 -0.76 -2.84 13.45
C ARG A 30 -0.35 -3.28 12.05
N ALA A 31 -0.68 -4.51 11.70
CA ALA A 31 -0.41 -5.05 10.36
C ALA A 31 -1.69 -5.63 9.77
N ILE A 32 -1.95 -5.30 8.51
CA ILE A 32 -3.11 -5.79 7.78
C ILE A 32 -2.71 -6.22 6.37
N VAL A 33 -3.46 -7.16 5.82
CA VAL A 33 -3.30 -7.58 4.42
C VAL A 33 -4.19 -6.68 3.56
N VAL A 34 -3.61 -6.10 2.52
CA VAL A 34 -4.34 -5.22 1.60
C VAL A 34 -3.97 -5.54 0.16
N ILE A 35 -4.87 -5.21 -0.76
CA ILE A 35 -4.62 -5.32 -2.21
C ILE A 35 -4.32 -3.91 -2.70
N PRO A 36 -3.13 -3.67 -3.27
CA PRO A 36 -2.83 -2.32 -3.76
C PRO A 36 -3.70 -1.97 -4.98
N SER A 37 -4.14 -0.72 -5.03
CA SER A 37 -4.89 -0.21 -6.18
C SER A 37 -3.98 0.20 -7.32
N ARG A 38 -2.76 0.65 -6.99
CA ARG A 38 -1.77 1.05 -8.00
C ARG A 38 -0.37 0.90 -7.42
N VAL A 39 0.55 0.40 -8.23
CA VAL A 39 1.97 0.26 -7.87
C VAL A 39 2.80 1.01 -8.89
N GLU A 40 3.54 2.02 -8.43
CA GLU A 40 4.44 2.82 -9.26
C GLU A 40 5.87 2.73 -8.69
N SER A 41 6.83 3.24 -9.43
CA SER A 41 8.23 3.14 -8.99
C SER A 41 8.52 3.89 -7.69
N ASP A 42 7.79 4.97 -7.42
CA ASP A 42 8.03 5.84 -6.27
C ASP A 42 6.91 5.83 -5.23
N LYS A 43 5.81 5.14 -5.49
CA LYS A 43 4.68 5.10 -4.55
C LYS A 43 3.77 3.89 -4.78
N ILE A 44 3.07 3.52 -3.73
CA ILE A 44 2.02 2.50 -3.77
C ILE A 44 0.75 3.16 -3.25
N ILE A 45 -0.36 2.95 -3.96
CA ILE A 45 -1.65 3.54 -3.61
C ILE A 45 -2.58 2.44 -3.16
N LEU A 46 -3.17 2.64 -1.98
CA LEU A 46 -4.10 1.71 -1.36
C LEU A 46 -5.46 2.39 -1.21
N SER A 47 -6.54 1.64 -1.43
CA SER A 47 -7.90 2.16 -1.25
C SER A 47 -8.42 1.82 0.14
N ASN A 48 -8.88 2.84 0.86
CA ASN A 48 -9.53 2.65 2.14
C ASN A 48 -11.02 2.40 1.92
N ILE A 49 -11.44 1.18 2.22
CA ILE A 49 -12.86 0.80 2.21
C ILE A 49 -13.33 0.64 3.65
N GLN A 50 -12.54 -0.08 4.47
CA GLN A 50 -12.85 -0.34 5.88
C GLN A 50 -11.56 -0.37 6.72
N MET A 51 -10.65 0.58 6.46
CA MET A 51 -9.32 0.60 7.09
C MET A 51 -9.22 1.68 8.18
N ASN A 52 -10.25 1.87 8.98
CA ASN A 52 -10.36 2.98 9.93
C ASN A 52 -9.16 3.07 10.89
N LYS A 53 -8.71 1.95 11.45
CA LYS A 53 -7.57 1.94 12.38
C LYS A 53 -6.26 2.30 11.69
N SER A 54 -6.05 1.78 10.49
CA SER A 54 -4.83 2.11 9.72
C SER A 54 -4.81 3.58 9.33
N ILE A 55 -5.96 4.14 8.93
CA ILE A 55 -6.09 5.57 8.63
C ILE A 55 -5.78 6.42 9.87
N GLU A 56 -6.35 6.06 11.01
CA GLU A 56 -6.07 6.74 12.27
C GLU A 56 -4.58 6.73 12.59
N ASN A 57 -3.94 5.57 12.44
CA ASN A 57 -2.51 5.42 12.68
C ASN A 57 -1.68 6.29 11.74
N ILE A 58 -2.00 6.31 10.45
CA ILE A 58 -1.27 7.10 9.45
C ILE A 58 -1.42 8.59 9.72
N ASN A 59 -2.60 9.05 10.13
CA ASN A 59 -2.82 10.44 10.46
C ASN A 59 -2.01 10.88 11.68
N ASP A 60 -1.74 9.97 12.60
CA ASP A 60 -0.90 10.23 13.77
C ASP A 60 0.59 10.07 13.46
N ASN A 61 0.93 9.05 12.66
CA ASN A 61 2.31 8.73 12.31
C ASN A 61 2.37 8.30 10.84
N SER A 62 2.92 9.17 10.00
CA SER A 62 2.98 8.92 8.56
C SER A 62 3.96 7.83 8.15
N ASN A 63 4.86 7.42 9.03
CA ASN A 63 5.79 6.32 8.73
C ASN A 63 5.04 5.01 8.72
N CYS A 64 5.20 4.26 7.64
CA CYS A 64 4.60 2.94 7.51
C CYS A 64 5.53 2.03 6.73
N PHE A 65 5.22 0.74 6.78
CA PHE A 65 5.94 -0.30 6.05
C PHE A 65 4.99 -1.05 5.15
N ILE A 66 5.45 -1.36 3.94
CA ILE A 66 4.76 -2.29 3.07
C ILE A 66 5.71 -3.45 2.85
N ASN A 67 5.26 -4.65 3.20
CA ASN A 67 6.03 -5.86 3.07
C ASN A 67 5.36 -6.78 2.06
N VAL A 68 6.15 -7.27 1.09
CA VAL A 68 5.66 -8.15 0.04
C VAL A 68 6.45 -9.45 0.10
N TYR A 69 5.73 -10.55 0.22
CA TYR A 69 6.29 -11.88 0.26
C TYR A 69 6.08 -12.55 -1.10
N ILE A 70 7.17 -12.85 -1.79
CA ILE A 70 7.12 -13.43 -3.14
C ILE A 70 7.37 -14.93 -3.05
N LYS A 71 6.31 -15.72 -3.03
CA LYS A 71 6.38 -17.18 -2.86
C LYS A 71 7.22 -17.87 -3.94
N GLU A 72 7.09 -17.41 -5.17
CA GLU A 72 7.67 -18.09 -6.33
C GLU A 72 9.18 -17.88 -6.47
N GLN A 73 9.78 -17.05 -5.62
CA GLN A 73 11.20 -16.72 -5.70
C GLN A 73 11.94 -16.99 -4.39
N ASN A 74 11.88 -18.24 -3.93
CA ASN A 74 12.61 -18.69 -2.73
C ASN A 74 12.32 -17.83 -1.51
N ASP A 75 11.04 -17.49 -1.33
CA ASP A 75 10.60 -16.68 -0.19
C ASP A 75 11.23 -15.29 -0.15
N LYS A 76 11.55 -14.74 -1.31
CA LYS A 76 12.04 -13.37 -1.41
C LYS A 76 11.03 -12.40 -0.80
N GLN A 77 11.54 -11.47 -0.02
CA GLN A 77 10.72 -10.39 0.54
C GLN A 77 11.18 -9.04 0.00
N ILE A 78 10.22 -8.19 -0.31
CA ILE A 78 10.47 -6.80 -0.65
C ILE A 78 9.94 -5.98 0.52
N LYS A 79 10.84 -5.26 1.18
CA LYS A 79 10.51 -4.46 2.36
C LYS A 79 10.59 -2.98 2.00
N ILE A 80 9.47 -2.29 2.10
CA ILE A 80 9.35 -0.92 1.63
C ILE A 80 8.98 -0.01 2.79
N LYS A 81 9.90 0.90 3.11
CA LYS A 81 9.64 1.94 4.10
C LYS A 81 9.02 3.13 3.40
N CYS A 82 7.90 3.61 3.90
CA CYS A 82 7.11 4.65 3.26
C CYS A 82 6.75 5.79 4.20
N ALA A 83 6.47 6.94 3.62
CA ALA A 83 5.75 8.02 4.28
C ALA A 83 4.39 8.13 3.60
N ALA A 84 3.32 7.94 4.34
CA ALA A 84 1.99 7.86 3.80
C ALA A 84 1.18 9.14 4.06
N GLN A 85 0.31 9.46 3.11
CA GLN A 85 -0.67 10.53 3.20
C GLN A 85 -2.03 9.99 2.80
N VAL A 86 -3.08 10.52 3.42
CA VAL A 86 -4.46 10.12 3.16
C VAL A 86 -5.17 11.25 2.42
N TYR A 87 -5.84 10.90 1.32
CA TYR A 87 -6.62 11.85 0.53
C TYR A 87 -8.05 11.37 0.40
N SER A 88 -9.00 12.28 0.64
CA SER A 88 -10.44 12.02 0.52
C SER A 88 -11.06 12.82 -0.62
N ASP A 89 -10.25 13.52 -1.40
CA ASP A 89 -10.68 14.29 -2.56
C ASP A 89 -9.48 14.47 -3.51
N GLY A 90 -9.73 15.10 -4.64
CA GLY A 90 -8.72 15.40 -5.64
C GLY A 90 -8.75 14.43 -6.80
N LYS A 91 -7.97 14.77 -7.83
CA LYS A 91 -7.96 14.04 -9.10
C LYS A 91 -7.55 12.57 -8.93
N LEU A 92 -6.48 12.32 -8.19
CA LEU A 92 -5.99 10.96 -7.99
C LEU A 92 -7.01 10.13 -7.21
N TYR A 93 -7.60 10.71 -6.15
CA TYR A 93 -8.67 10.05 -5.40
C TYR A 93 -9.84 9.68 -6.32
N ASP A 94 -10.28 10.63 -7.15
CA ASP A 94 -11.41 10.40 -8.07
C ASP A 94 -11.09 9.29 -9.06
N GLU A 95 -9.89 9.24 -9.62
CA GLU A 95 -9.46 8.20 -10.55
C GLU A 95 -9.48 6.81 -9.89
N ILE A 96 -8.89 6.69 -8.71
CA ILE A 96 -8.80 5.41 -8.00
C ILE A 96 -10.19 4.94 -7.56
N LYS A 97 -10.98 5.85 -7.00
CA LYS A 97 -12.35 5.56 -6.58
C LYS A 97 -13.20 5.04 -7.73
N ASP A 98 -13.18 5.74 -8.85
CA ASP A 98 -13.95 5.36 -10.03
C ASP A 98 -13.53 3.99 -10.55
N PHE A 99 -12.23 3.76 -10.67
CA PHE A 99 -11.70 2.48 -11.15
C PHE A 99 -12.06 1.32 -10.22
N GLU A 100 -11.85 1.48 -8.92
CA GLU A 100 -12.11 0.40 -7.97
C GLU A 100 -13.59 0.10 -7.83
N GLU A 101 -14.43 1.12 -7.74
CA GLU A 101 -15.87 0.93 -7.59
C GLU A 101 -16.53 0.37 -8.85
N THR A 102 -15.96 0.65 -10.02
CA THR A 102 -16.47 0.13 -11.28
C THR A 102 -16.04 -1.31 -11.54
N ASN A 103 -14.79 -1.66 -11.21
CA ASN A 103 -14.18 -2.91 -11.66
C ASN A 103 -14.01 -3.97 -10.57
N ASN A 104 -13.85 -3.58 -9.30
CA ASN A 104 -13.39 -4.50 -8.27
C ASN A 104 -14.28 -4.58 -7.04
N LEU A 105 -15.17 -3.63 -6.80
CA LEU A 105 -15.97 -3.58 -5.59
C LEU A 105 -17.44 -3.89 -5.84
N PRO A 106 -18.08 -4.59 -4.88
CA PRO A 106 -19.54 -4.71 -4.89
C PRO A 106 -20.21 -3.35 -4.77
N GLU A 107 -21.47 -3.25 -5.21
CA GLU A 107 -22.23 -2.01 -5.25
C GLU A 107 -22.34 -1.28 -3.90
N ASP A 108 -22.36 -2.05 -2.82
CA ASP A 108 -22.52 -1.54 -1.46
C ASP A 108 -21.21 -1.08 -0.81
N LEU A 109 -20.06 -1.32 -1.46
CA LEU A 109 -18.77 -0.90 -0.94
C LEU A 109 -18.22 0.29 -1.71
N LYS A 110 -17.73 1.28 -0.98
CA LYS A 110 -17.21 2.53 -1.54
C LYS A 110 -15.81 2.80 -1.06
N VAL A 111 -15.02 3.46 -1.92
CA VAL A 111 -13.71 3.96 -1.54
C VAL A 111 -13.91 5.26 -0.77
N ARG A 112 -13.56 5.25 0.52
CA ARG A 112 -13.73 6.41 1.42
C ARG A 112 -12.57 7.39 1.33
N SER A 113 -11.37 6.86 1.10
CA SER A 113 -10.16 7.65 0.95
C SER A 113 -9.10 6.78 0.28
N ILE A 114 -8.01 7.39 -0.12
CA ILE A 114 -6.85 6.65 -0.60
C ILE A 114 -5.65 6.95 0.29
N ILE A 115 -4.77 5.95 0.42
CA ILE A 115 -3.48 6.09 1.08
C ILE A 115 -2.44 6.13 -0.02
N VAL A 116 -1.68 7.22 -0.10
CA VAL A 116 -0.53 7.33 -0.98
C VAL A 116 0.71 7.08 -0.15
N ALA A 117 1.30 5.90 -0.31
CA ALA A 117 2.50 5.50 0.40
C ALA A 117 3.72 5.85 -0.46
N ASN A 118 4.35 6.98 -0.16
CA ASN A 118 5.54 7.45 -0.87
C ASN A 118 6.76 6.67 -0.40
N ILE A 119 7.48 6.06 -1.33
CA ILE A 119 8.59 5.16 -1.02
C ILE A 119 9.82 5.94 -0.57
N LYS A 120 10.33 5.62 0.62
CA LYS A 120 11.56 6.19 1.18
C LYS A 120 12.74 5.28 0.95
N SER A 121 12.57 3.98 1.14
CA SER A 121 13.64 3.02 0.90
C SER A 121 13.07 1.65 0.57
N VAL A 122 13.82 0.90 -0.21
CA VAL A 122 13.49 -0.46 -0.62
C VAL A 122 14.64 -1.37 -0.24
N GLU A 123 14.30 -2.46 0.43
CA GLU A 123 15.26 -3.49 0.80
C GLU A 123 14.70 -4.84 0.39
N THR A 124 15.55 -5.71 -0.13
CA THR A 124 15.15 -7.07 -0.46
C THR A 124 15.92 -8.06 0.38
N SER A 125 15.25 -9.13 0.75
CA SER A 125 15.90 -10.23 1.47
C SER A 125 15.29 -11.55 1.01
N GLU A 126 16.09 -12.60 1.10
CA GLU A 126 15.60 -13.95 0.87
C GLU A 126 15.38 -14.60 2.22
N GLY A 127 14.21 -15.17 2.38
CA GLY A 127 13.70 -15.62 3.65
C GLY A 127 14.45 -16.66 4.42
#